data_54339a61557b28458122f1918023f57f
#
_entry.id   54339a61557b28458122f1918023f57f
#
_cell.length_a   1.000
_cell.length_b   1.000
_cell.length_c   1.000
_cell.angle_alpha   90.00
_cell.angle_beta   90.00
_cell.angle_gamma   90.00
#
_symmetry.space_group_name_H-M   'P 1'
#
loop_
_entity.id
_entity.type
_entity.pdbx_description
1 polymer ?
#
loop_
_entity_poly.entity_id
_entity_poly.type
_entity_poly.pdbx_seq_one_letter_code
_entity_poly.pdbx_strand_id
1 'polypeptide(L)'
;LDCLVGSEMCIRDSPIPVLPTVHYNMGGIPTNYRTEVLRPTNENPDNVCEGLMAVGEAACVSVHGANRLGTNSLIDLVVFGKAASLTCKEKVKPNSKKIEISKSKTDNIIERFDKIRNSKGNSTTGELRTSMQHIMQQKCAVFRTHDLISKGIEEYSKVESSMDDIDIKDKSLIFNTDLVEALELHNLMAQSKVTLHSALNRTESRGAHAREDYKERDDNNWLVHSLAWLNDKGDVSMGSRGVHMNTLTNHVQPIPPKRRVY
;
A
#
# COMPACT_ATOMS: atom_id res chain seq x y z
N LEU A 1 -25.47 -1.32 -29.72
CA LEU A 1 -24.33 -0.77 -28.94
C LEU A 1 -23.37 -0.06 -29.90
N ASP A 2 -23.89 0.93 -30.62
CA ASP A 2 -23.13 1.42 -31.75
C ASP A 2 -22.24 2.62 -31.48
N CYS A 3 -22.42 3.31 -30.38
CA CYS A 3 -21.53 4.40 -30.00
C CYS A 3 -21.51 4.58 -28.48
N LEU A 4 -20.33 4.65 -27.88
CA LEU A 4 -20.16 5.21 -26.58
C LEU A 4 -20.27 6.73 -26.67
N VAL A 5 -21.14 7.26 -25.85
CA VAL A 5 -21.63 8.61 -25.73
C VAL A 5 -20.58 9.70 -26.06
N GLY A 6 -20.92 10.53 -27.04
CA GLY A 6 -20.31 11.86 -27.21
C GLY A 6 -19.09 11.96 -28.11
N SER A 7 -18.61 10.88 -28.70
CA SER A 7 -17.64 10.93 -29.79
C SER A 7 -18.10 10.05 -30.94
N GLU A 8 -17.96 10.51 -32.15
CA GLU A 8 -18.26 9.76 -33.40
C GLU A 8 -17.33 8.55 -33.58
N MET A 9 -16.62 8.11 -32.52
CA MET A 9 -15.63 7.07 -32.60
C MET A 9 -16.27 5.71 -32.39
N CYS A 10 -16.40 4.98 -33.48
CA CYS A 10 -16.84 3.59 -33.48
C CYS A 10 -15.70 2.70 -32.94
N ILE A 11 -15.97 1.91 -31.91
CA ILE A 11 -15.00 0.97 -31.31
C ILE A 11 -14.44 -0.02 -32.37
N ARG A 12 -15.14 -0.23 -33.47
CA ARG A 12 -14.72 -1.10 -34.55
C ARG A 12 -13.66 -0.48 -35.45
N ASP A 13 -13.67 0.85 -35.57
CA ASP A 13 -12.91 1.54 -36.60
C ASP A 13 -11.61 2.17 -36.07
N SER A 14 -11.49 2.39 -34.77
CA SER A 14 -10.30 2.97 -34.17
C SER A 14 -10.05 2.47 -32.74
N PRO A 15 -8.78 2.31 -32.32
CA PRO A 15 -8.44 2.01 -30.95
C PRO A 15 -8.92 3.13 -30.02
N ILE A 16 -9.47 2.75 -28.86
CA ILE A 16 -9.81 3.71 -27.81
C ILE A 16 -8.50 4.04 -27.07
N PRO A 17 -8.14 5.32 -26.92
CA PRO A 17 -6.97 5.70 -26.13
C PRO A 17 -7.19 5.35 -24.67
N VAL A 18 -6.31 4.56 -24.12
CA VAL A 18 -6.32 4.16 -22.69
C VAL A 18 -5.03 4.61 -22.04
N LEU A 19 -5.15 5.39 -20.97
CA LEU A 19 -4.02 5.73 -20.11
C LEU A 19 -3.97 4.71 -18.97
N PRO A 20 -2.88 3.92 -18.86
CA PRO A 20 -2.72 3.02 -17.71
C PRO A 20 -2.65 3.82 -16.40
N THR A 21 -3.54 3.53 -15.49
CA THR A 21 -3.54 4.16 -14.15
C THR A 21 -3.67 3.09 -13.08
N VAL A 22 -3.16 3.40 -11.89
CA VAL A 22 -3.35 2.54 -10.72
C VAL A 22 -4.82 2.60 -10.31
N HIS A 23 -5.46 1.43 -10.24
CA HIS A 23 -6.85 1.29 -9.83
C HIS A 23 -6.99 0.64 -8.45
N TYR A 24 -6.11 -0.32 -8.12
CA TYR A 24 -6.17 -1.09 -6.88
C TYR A 24 -4.76 -1.42 -6.39
N ASN A 25 -4.54 -1.33 -5.11
CA ASN A 25 -3.27 -1.68 -4.50
C ASN A 25 -3.27 -3.15 -4.01
N MET A 26 -2.63 -4.04 -4.77
CA MET A 26 -2.45 -5.44 -4.38
C MET A 26 -1.25 -5.57 -3.45
N GLY A 27 -1.47 -5.43 -2.22
CA GLY A 27 -0.47 -5.41 -1.17
C GLY A 27 -1.10 -4.76 0.03
N GLY A 28 -0.32 -4.13 0.87
CA GLY A 28 -0.81 -3.40 2.02
C GLY A 28 -0.45 -4.05 3.35
N ILE A 29 -1.25 -3.82 4.35
CA ILE A 29 -1.04 -4.32 5.71
C ILE A 29 -1.22 -5.85 5.70
N PRO A 30 -0.18 -6.65 6.02
CA PRO A 30 -0.31 -8.10 5.99
C PRO A 30 -1.28 -8.60 7.07
N THR A 31 -2.21 -9.44 6.70
CA THR A 31 -3.19 -10.04 7.62
C THR A 31 -3.30 -11.54 7.43
N ASN A 32 -3.81 -12.23 8.45
CA ASN A 32 -4.29 -13.59 8.31
C ASN A 32 -5.76 -13.62 7.85
N TYR A 33 -6.32 -14.82 7.64
CA TYR A 33 -7.72 -14.98 7.21
C TYR A 33 -8.75 -14.53 8.27
N ARG A 34 -8.32 -14.31 9.52
CA ARG A 34 -9.13 -13.74 10.61
C ARG A 34 -9.05 -12.21 10.64
N THR A 35 -8.37 -11.62 9.65
CA THR A 35 -8.13 -10.17 9.49
C THR A 35 -7.21 -9.53 10.53
N GLU A 36 -6.55 -10.33 11.34
CA GLU A 36 -5.58 -9.85 12.33
C GLU A 36 -4.30 -9.42 11.62
N VAL A 37 -3.81 -8.23 11.94
CA VAL A 37 -2.57 -7.72 11.35
C VAL A 37 -1.39 -8.57 11.79
N LEU A 38 -0.54 -8.93 10.84
CA LEU A 38 0.68 -9.66 11.09
C LEU A 38 1.86 -8.70 11.30
N ARG A 39 2.67 -9.02 12.27
CA ARG A 39 3.97 -8.39 12.52
C ARG A 39 5.06 -9.49 12.44
N PRO A 40 5.43 -9.93 11.23
CA PRO A 40 6.39 -11.00 11.05
C PRO A 40 7.71 -10.75 11.77
N THR A 41 8.25 -11.80 12.38
CA THR A 41 9.59 -11.83 12.96
C THR A 41 10.38 -12.97 12.31
N ASN A 42 11.69 -12.99 12.51
CA ASN A 42 12.54 -14.10 12.01
C ASN A 42 12.14 -15.46 12.61
N GLU A 43 11.60 -15.46 13.82
CA GLU A 43 11.21 -16.68 14.53
C GLU A 43 9.78 -17.12 14.22
N ASN A 44 8.89 -16.14 13.95
CA ASN A 44 7.49 -16.39 13.64
C ASN A 44 7.00 -15.46 12.53
N PRO A 45 6.91 -15.94 11.28
CA PRO A 45 6.43 -15.17 10.14
C PRO A 45 4.93 -14.82 10.22
N ASP A 46 4.17 -15.51 11.06
CA ASP A 46 2.72 -15.32 11.25
C ASP A 46 2.38 -14.69 12.61
N ASN A 47 3.36 -14.03 13.24
CA ASN A 47 3.14 -13.35 14.51
C ASN A 47 2.07 -12.26 14.37
N VAL A 48 1.07 -12.29 15.26
CA VAL A 48 -0.08 -11.37 15.24
C VAL A 48 0.23 -10.11 16.04
N CYS A 49 -0.13 -8.95 15.51
CA CYS A 49 -0.19 -7.70 16.23
C CYS A 49 -1.54 -7.61 16.95
N GLU A 50 -1.56 -7.93 18.23
CA GLU A 50 -2.81 -7.98 18.99
C GLU A 50 -3.54 -6.64 19.03
N GLY A 51 -4.85 -6.69 18.86
CA GLY A 51 -5.73 -5.52 18.90
C GLY A 51 -5.76 -4.69 17.62
N LEU A 52 -5.02 -5.08 16.57
CA LEU A 52 -5.04 -4.41 15.28
C LEU A 52 -5.56 -5.35 14.19
N MET A 53 -6.51 -4.86 13.40
CA MET A 53 -7.13 -5.58 12.30
C MET A 53 -7.15 -4.71 11.05
N ALA A 54 -7.08 -5.33 9.87
CA ALA A 54 -7.21 -4.64 8.61
C ALA A 54 -8.02 -5.49 7.61
N VAL A 55 -8.84 -4.82 6.80
CA VAL A 55 -9.71 -5.44 5.80
C VAL A 55 -9.79 -4.59 4.54
N GLY A 56 -10.16 -5.19 3.42
CA GLY A 56 -10.33 -4.51 2.15
C GLY A 56 -9.02 -4.09 1.52
N GLU A 57 -9.04 -3.05 0.72
CA GLU A 57 -7.89 -2.63 -0.10
C GLU A 57 -6.65 -2.24 0.73
N ALA A 58 -6.82 -1.73 1.95
CA ALA A 58 -5.71 -1.42 2.84
C ALA A 58 -4.99 -2.67 3.37
N ALA A 59 -5.66 -3.83 3.35
CA ALA A 59 -5.14 -5.09 3.86
C ALA A 59 -4.55 -5.98 2.76
N CYS A 60 -3.63 -6.84 3.13
CA CYS A 60 -3.11 -7.90 2.28
C CYS A 60 -3.34 -9.26 2.96
N VAL A 61 -4.52 -9.83 2.75
CA VAL A 61 -4.85 -11.20 3.17
C VAL A 61 -4.36 -12.24 2.16
N SER A 62 -3.73 -11.81 1.07
CA SER A 62 -3.09 -12.63 0.02
C SER A 62 -4.04 -13.29 -0.98
N VAL A 63 -5.31 -12.94 -1.01
CA VAL A 63 -6.29 -13.57 -1.94
C VAL A 63 -6.22 -13.02 -3.37
N HIS A 64 -5.56 -11.90 -3.57
CA HIS A 64 -5.44 -11.27 -4.90
C HIS A 64 -4.13 -11.63 -5.62
N GLY A 65 -3.17 -12.21 -4.92
CA GLY A 65 -1.83 -12.43 -5.47
C GLY A 65 -1.19 -11.11 -5.93
N ALA A 66 -0.50 -11.16 -7.06
CA ALA A 66 0.17 -9.98 -7.62
C ALA A 66 -0.71 -9.15 -8.58
N ASN A 67 -1.93 -9.59 -8.86
CA ASN A 67 -2.89 -8.83 -9.67
C ASN A 67 -4.33 -9.31 -9.39
N ARG A 68 -5.17 -8.39 -8.90
CA ARG A 68 -6.56 -8.67 -8.58
C ARG A 68 -7.38 -8.97 -9.82
N LEU A 69 -8.21 -10.01 -9.78
CA LEU A 69 -9.26 -10.22 -10.77
C LEU A 69 -10.37 -9.18 -10.63
N GLY A 70 -10.98 -8.82 -11.75
CA GLY A 70 -12.13 -7.92 -11.76
C GLY A 70 -13.22 -8.39 -10.81
N THR A 71 -13.90 -7.47 -10.12
CA THR A 71 -14.95 -7.67 -9.12
C THR A 71 -14.53 -8.32 -7.79
N ASN A 72 -13.38 -8.98 -7.70
CA ASN A 72 -12.96 -9.66 -6.48
C ASN A 72 -12.73 -8.74 -5.27
N SER A 73 -12.53 -7.44 -5.49
CA SER A 73 -12.44 -6.49 -4.37
C SER A 73 -13.71 -6.41 -3.54
N LEU A 74 -14.88 -6.45 -4.20
CA LEU A 74 -16.16 -6.42 -3.47
C LEU A 74 -16.38 -7.68 -2.63
N ILE A 75 -15.98 -8.85 -3.16
CA ILE A 75 -16.04 -10.12 -2.42
C ILE A 75 -15.09 -10.08 -1.22
N ASP A 76 -13.88 -9.58 -1.41
CA ASP A 76 -12.90 -9.38 -0.33
C ASP A 76 -13.49 -8.52 0.80
N LEU A 77 -14.03 -7.35 0.49
CA LEU A 77 -14.65 -6.45 1.46
C LEU A 77 -15.75 -7.13 2.30
N VAL A 78 -16.64 -7.88 1.64
CA VAL A 78 -17.76 -8.55 2.31
C VAL A 78 -17.28 -9.72 3.17
N VAL A 79 -16.43 -10.58 2.63
CA VAL A 79 -15.96 -11.79 3.31
C VAL A 79 -15.09 -11.43 4.52
N PHE A 80 -14.10 -10.57 4.32
CA PHE A 80 -13.18 -10.23 5.41
C PHE A 80 -13.77 -9.18 6.37
N GLY A 81 -14.68 -8.32 5.93
CA GLY A 81 -15.48 -7.51 6.84
C GLY A 81 -16.30 -8.36 7.82
N LYS A 82 -16.92 -9.44 7.32
CA LYS A 82 -17.61 -10.42 8.17
C LYS A 82 -16.63 -11.16 9.09
N ALA A 83 -15.49 -11.60 8.56
CA ALA A 83 -14.46 -12.29 9.36
C ALA A 83 -13.95 -11.41 10.50
N ALA A 84 -13.68 -10.11 10.23
CA ALA A 84 -13.30 -9.13 11.24
C ALA A 84 -14.35 -9.03 12.36
N SER A 85 -15.61 -8.90 12.00
CA SER A 85 -16.71 -8.83 12.95
C SER A 85 -16.78 -10.06 13.86
N LEU A 86 -16.63 -11.25 13.29
CA LEU A 86 -16.63 -12.50 14.05
C LEU A 86 -15.43 -12.60 14.99
N THR A 87 -14.24 -12.23 14.50
CA THR A 87 -13.02 -12.20 15.31
C THR A 87 -13.12 -11.20 16.46
N CYS A 88 -13.67 -10.00 16.20
CA CYS A 88 -13.92 -9.01 17.25
C CYS A 88 -14.89 -9.55 18.30
N LYS A 89 -16.00 -10.17 17.89
CA LYS A 89 -16.98 -10.77 18.80
C LYS A 89 -16.35 -11.85 19.70
N GLU A 90 -15.42 -12.61 19.19
CA GLU A 90 -14.71 -13.65 19.92
C GLU A 90 -13.71 -13.07 20.93
N LYS A 91 -12.91 -12.09 20.49
CA LYS A 91 -11.80 -11.54 21.28
C LYS A 91 -12.17 -10.43 22.23
N VAL A 92 -13.11 -9.57 21.85
CA VAL A 92 -13.53 -8.42 22.66
C VAL A 92 -14.67 -8.84 23.57
N LYS A 93 -14.44 -8.81 24.86
CA LYS A 93 -15.46 -9.13 25.87
C LYS A 93 -15.99 -7.85 26.51
N PRO A 94 -17.31 -7.76 26.76
CA PRO A 94 -17.87 -6.66 27.54
C PRO A 94 -17.16 -6.54 28.90
N ASN A 95 -16.94 -5.33 29.35
CA ASN A 95 -16.30 -5.01 30.63
C ASN A 95 -14.85 -5.50 30.77
N SER A 96 -14.16 -5.84 29.69
CA SER A 96 -12.72 -6.12 29.72
C SER A 96 -11.96 -4.91 30.25
N LYS A 97 -10.88 -5.17 30.98
CA LYS A 97 -10.00 -4.11 31.49
C LYS A 97 -9.50 -3.27 30.31
N LYS A 98 -9.71 -1.96 30.39
CA LYS A 98 -9.17 -1.02 29.39
C LYS A 98 -7.64 -0.98 29.54
N ILE A 99 -6.98 -0.98 28.38
CA ILE A 99 -5.52 -0.73 28.33
C ILE A 99 -5.31 0.75 28.61
N GLU A 100 -4.49 1.05 29.59
CA GLU A 100 -4.09 2.43 29.87
C GLU A 100 -3.10 2.91 28.81
N ILE A 101 -3.47 3.99 28.14
CA ILE A 101 -2.57 4.65 27.19
C ILE A 101 -1.65 5.58 27.99
N SER A 102 -0.33 5.42 27.83
CA SER A 102 0.62 6.30 28.52
C SER A 102 0.46 7.75 28.05
N LYS A 103 0.47 8.67 29.00
CA LYS A 103 0.34 10.11 28.72
C LYS A 103 1.42 10.58 27.74
N SER A 104 2.65 10.09 27.87
CA SER A 104 3.74 10.44 26.96
C SER A 104 3.46 10.11 25.48
N LYS A 105 2.81 8.98 25.20
CA LYS A 105 2.42 8.64 23.82
C LYS A 105 1.37 9.57 23.26
N THR A 106 0.40 9.95 24.08
CA THR A 106 -0.63 10.92 23.69
C THR A 106 -0.03 12.30 23.45
N ASP A 107 0.83 12.75 24.36
CA ASP A 107 1.50 14.04 24.24
C ASP A 107 2.36 14.13 22.98
N ASN A 108 3.13 13.07 22.63
CA ASN A 108 3.91 13.02 21.40
C ASN A 108 3.05 13.13 20.13
N ILE A 109 1.87 12.51 20.11
CA ILE A 109 0.95 12.60 18.96
C ILE A 109 0.40 14.02 18.82
N ILE A 110 0.02 14.66 19.93
CA ILE A 110 -0.48 16.04 19.94
C ILE A 110 0.63 17.00 19.52
N GLU A 111 1.84 16.83 20.03
CA GLU A 111 2.99 17.66 19.68
C GLU A 111 3.33 17.54 18.18
N ARG A 112 3.33 16.34 17.62
CA ARG A 112 3.51 16.14 16.17
C ARG A 112 2.43 16.85 15.37
N PHE A 113 1.17 16.73 15.76
CA PHE A 113 0.05 17.40 15.10
C PHE A 113 0.20 18.91 15.14
N ASP A 114 0.50 19.48 16.32
CA ASP A 114 0.69 20.91 16.49
C ASP A 114 1.93 21.43 15.77
N LYS A 115 3.02 20.66 15.73
CA LYS A 115 4.20 21.01 14.92
C LYS A 115 3.83 21.17 13.45
N ILE A 116 3.08 20.23 12.87
CA ILE A 116 2.66 20.32 11.46
C ILE A 116 1.72 21.50 11.28
N ARG A 117 0.67 21.64 12.10
CA ARG A 117 -0.29 22.74 12.01
C ARG A 117 0.36 24.11 12.05
N ASN A 118 1.38 24.29 12.88
CA ASN A 118 2.06 25.58 13.07
C ASN A 118 3.30 25.76 12.20
N SER A 119 3.60 24.81 11.30
CA SER A 119 4.79 24.90 10.45
C SER A 119 4.73 26.13 9.54
N LYS A 120 5.90 26.74 9.33
CA LYS A 120 6.12 27.93 8.52
C LYS A 120 7.37 27.71 7.70
N GLY A 121 7.20 27.07 6.56
CA GLY A 121 8.28 26.77 5.65
C GLY A 121 8.17 27.52 4.34
N ASN A 122 8.87 27.03 3.34
CA ASN A 122 8.92 27.63 2.00
C ASN A 122 8.20 26.77 0.94
N SER A 123 7.83 25.53 1.28
CA SER A 123 7.19 24.59 0.36
C SER A 123 5.73 24.39 0.70
N THR A 124 4.85 24.38 -0.29
CA THR A 124 3.44 24.07 -0.08
C THR A 124 3.22 22.53 -0.14
N THR A 125 2.19 22.06 0.55
CA THR A 125 1.74 20.66 0.50
C THR A 125 1.49 20.21 -0.94
N GLY A 126 0.85 21.05 -1.76
CA GLY A 126 0.53 20.76 -3.16
C GLY A 126 1.75 20.59 -4.03
N GLU A 127 2.78 21.42 -3.88
CA GLU A 127 4.05 21.31 -4.63
C GLU A 127 4.77 20.00 -4.31
N LEU A 128 4.90 19.66 -3.04
CA LEU A 128 5.56 18.42 -2.62
C LEU A 128 4.78 17.19 -3.07
N ARG A 129 3.45 17.21 -2.96
CA ARG A 129 2.57 16.14 -3.47
C ARG A 129 2.74 15.95 -4.96
N THR A 130 2.71 17.01 -5.75
CA THR A 130 2.88 16.97 -7.20
C THR A 130 4.25 16.42 -7.57
N SER A 131 5.31 16.86 -6.89
CA SER A 131 6.67 16.37 -7.11
C SER A 131 6.78 14.87 -6.82
N MET A 132 6.25 14.40 -5.69
CA MET A 132 6.21 12.97 -5.34
C MET A 132 5.42 12.16 -6.37
N GLN A 133 4.23 12.61 -6.77
CA GLN A 133 3.40 11.94 -7.78
C GLN A 133 4.12 11.86 -9.13
N HIS A 134 4.81 12.92 -9.54
CA HIS A 134 5.58 12.93 -10.77
C HIS A 134 6.71 11.90 -10.74
N ILE A 135 7.46 11.82 -9.64
CA ILE A 135 8.51 10.81 -9.46
C ILE A 135 7.92 9.41 -9.54
N MET A 136 6.84 9.13 -8.82
CA MET A 136 6.20 7.83 -8.84
C MET A 136 5.72 7.45 -10.24
N GLN A 137 5.11 8.40 -10.96
CA GLN A 137 4.62 8.17 -12.33
C GLN A 137 5.76 7.95 -13.33
N GLN A 138 6.87 8.68 -13.21
CA GLN A 138 7.96 8.60 -14.18
C GLN A 138 8.97 7.48 -13.88
N LYS A 139 9.11 7.09 -12.62
CA LYS A 139 10.18 6.19 -12.17
C LYS A 139 9.70 4.83 -11.66
N CYS A 140 8.45 4.73 -11.23
CA CYS A 140 7.92 3.50 -10.61
C CYS A 140 6.50 3.15 -11.06
N ALA A 141 6.09 3.58 -12.26
CA ALA A 141 4.77 3.29 -12.81
C ALA A 141 4.69 1.87 -13.40
N VAL A 142 4.08 1.72 -14.58
CA VAL A 142 3.79 0.42 -15.21
C VAL A 142 5.07 -0.29 -15.64
N PHE A 143 6.01 0.42 -16.27
CA PHE A 143 7.26 -0.14 -16.77
C PHE A 143 8.43 0.29 -15.89
N ARG A 144 9.22 -0.68 -15.43
CA ARG A 144 10.24 -0.48 -14.41
C ARG A 144 11.55 -1.10 -14.83
N THR A 145 12.64 -0.38 -14.56
CA THR A 145 14.00 -0.92 -14.61
C THR A 145 14.75 -0.56 -13.34
N HIS A 146 15.82 -1.26 -13.05
CA HIS A 146 16.68 -0.96 -11.90
C HIS A 146 17.11 0.52 -11.89
N ASP A 147 17.57 1.01 -13.05
CA ASP A 147 18.12 2.38 -13.17
C ASP A 147 17.02 3.45 -12.97
N LEU A 148 15.82 3.21 -13.52
CA LEU A 148 14.71 4.14 -13.34
C LEU A 148 14.28 4.23 -11.89
N ILE A 149 14.11 3.09 -11.21
CA ILE A 149 13.69 3.07 -9.81
C ILE A 149 14.77 3.66 -8.90
N SER A 150 16.04 3.36 -9.15
CA SER A 150 17.16 3.90 -8.36
C SER A 150 17.24 5.42 -8.46
N LYS A 151 17.09 5.98 -9.67
CA LYS A 151 16.94 7.43 -9.86
C LYS A 151 15.71 7.99 -9.16
N GLY A 152 14.62 7.24 -9.19
CA GLY A 152 13.39 7.59 -8.47
C GLY A 152 13.61 7.72 -6.96
N ILE A 153 14.37 6.82 -6.36
CA ILE A 153 14.73 6.88 -4.93
C ILE A 153 15.59 8.11 -4.63
N GLU A 154 16.56 8.42 -5.49
CA GLU A 154 17.42 9.62 -5.33
C GLU A 154 16.60 10.92 -5.43
N GLU A 155 15.74 11.03 -6.43
CA GLU A 155 14.87 12.20 -6.62
C GLU A 155 13.85 12.31 -5.46
N TYR A 156 13.29 11.19 -5.02
CA TYR A 156 12.36 11.10 -3.91
C TYR A 156 12.98 11.61 -2.60
N SER A 157 14.22 11.25 -2.30
CA SER A 157 14.92 11.69 -1.09
C SER A 157 15.04 13.21 -0.99
N LYS A 158 15.10 13.91 -2.13
CA LYS A 158 15.11 15.38 -2.16
C LYS A 158 13.74 15.96 -1.76
N VAL A 159 12.65 15.36 -2.26
CA VAL A 159 11.29 15.78 -1.87
C VAL A 159 11.04 15.46 -0.39
N GLU A 160 11.49 14.28 0.07
CA GLU A 160 11.36 13.88 1.47
C GLU A 160 12.07 14.84 2.42
N SER A 161 13.28 15.30 2.07
CA SER A 161 14.01 16.30 2.88
C SER A 161 13.30 17.65 2.98
N SER A 162 12.42 17.98 2.04
CA SER A 162 11.62 19.20 2.06
C SER A 162 10.33 19.09 2.89
N MET A 163 10.01 17.89 3.40
CA MET A 163 8.80 17.68 4.21
C MET A 163 8.84 18.45 5.55
N ASP A 164 10.00 18.72 6.10
CA ASP A 164 10.15 19.50 7.32
C ASP A 164 10.01 21.03 7.06
N ASP A 165 10.03 21.45 5.78
CA ASP A 165 9.93 22.84 5.35
C ASP A 165 8.54 23.19 4.74
N ILE A 166 7.50 22.46 5.17
CA ILE A 166 6.13 22.72 4.75
C ILE A 166 5.59 23.99 5.40
N ASP A 167 4.88 24.80 4.63
CA ASP A 167 4.13 25.96 5.11
C ASP A 167 2.63 25.67 5.11
N ILE A 168 2.02 25.63 6.28
CA ILE A 168 0.58 25.52 6.46
C ILE A 168 0.03 26.93 6.64
N LYS A 169 -0.83 27.38 5.73
CA LYS A 169 -1.40 28.73 5.77
C LYS A 169 -2.52 28.85 6.79
N ASP A 170 -3.45 27.88 6.77
CA ASP A 170 -4.57 27.87 7.73
C ASP A 170 -4.15 27.16 9.03
N LYS A 171 -4.16 27.90 10.13
CA LYS A 171 -3.84 27.37 11.47
C LYS A 171 -5.08 27.03 12.29
N SER A 172 -6.28 27.19 11.73
CA SER A 172 -7.53 26.87 12.42
C SER A 172 -7.71 25.37 12.62
N LEU A 173 -8.70 24.98 13.44
CA LEU A 173 -9.08 23.59 13.65
C LEU A 173 -10.44 23.25 13.03
N ILE A 174 -11.02 24.19 12.27
CA ILE A 174 -12.35 24.03 11.68
C ILE A 174 -12.21 24.00 10.16
N PHE A 175 -12.60 22.89 9.55
CA PHE A 175 -12.54 22.66 8.09
C PHE A 175 -11.17 22.99 7.47
N ASN A 176 -10.09 22.73 8.19
CA ASN A 176 -8.73 23.02 7.73
C ASN A 176 -8.24 21.94 6.77
N THR A 177 -8.55 22.11 5.47
CA THR A 177 -8.12 21.17 4.42
C THR A 177 -6.62 21.21 4.19
N ASP A 178 -5.96 22.36 4.39
CA ASP A 178 -4.51 22.51 4.27
C ASP A 178 -3.77 21.59 5.26
N LEU A 179 -4.20 21.57 6.52
CA LEU A 179 -3.67 20.68 7.53
C LEU A 179 -3.96 19.21 7.24
N VAL A 180 -5.19 18.87 6.81
CA VAL A 180 -5.57 17.50 6.46
C VAL A 180 -4.70 16.99 5.32
N GLU A 181 -4.53 17.78 4.27
CA GLU A 181 -3.68 17.43 3.12
C GLU A 181 -2.21 17.26 3.50
N ALA A 182 -1.69 18.05 4.43
CA ALA A 182 -0.33 17.89 4.92
C ALA A 182 -0.16 16.58 5.71
N LEU A 183 -1.13 16.22 6.57
CA LEU A 183 -1.13 14.96 7.31
C LEU A 183 -1.23 13.76 6.37
N GLU A 184 -2.08 13.85 5.34
CA GLU A 184 -2.18 12.83 4.29
C GLU A 184 -0.89 12.70 3.49
N LEU A 185 -0.23 13.82 3.17
CA LEU A 185 1.03 13.81 2.43
C LEU A 185 2.11 13.02 3.19
N HIS A 186 2.22 13.16 4.50
CA HIS A 186 3.13 12.34 5.30
C HIS A 186 2.88 10.83 5.12
N ASN A 187 1.60 10.43 5.06
CA ASN A 187 1.23 9.03 4.84
C ASN A 187 1.54 8.58 3.41
N LEU A 188 1.24 9.42 2.41
CA LEU A 188 1.55 9.15 1.01
C LEU A 188 3.06 9.02 0.78
N MET A 189 3.86 9.87 1.43
CA MET A 189 5.32 9.79 1.38
C MET A 189 5.82 8.45 1.92
N ALA A 190 5.35 8.01 3.08
CA ALA A 190 5.71 6.70 3.63
C ALA A 190 5.39 5.56 2.66
N GLN A 191 4.18 5.53 2.09
CA GLN A 191 3.74 4.52 1.12
C GLN A 191 4.56 4.54 -0.18
N SER A 192 4.85 5.72 -0.71
CA SER A 192 5.67 5.88 -1.92
C SER A 192 7.08 5.35 -1.72
N LYS A 193 7.69 5.65 -0.58
CA LYS A 193 9.03 5.16 -0.23
C LYS A 193 9.10 3.64 -0.16
N VAL A 194 8.18 3.03 0.57
CA VAL A 194 8.11 1.55 0.67
C VAL A 194 7.87 0.92 -0.70
N THR A 195 7.04 1.54 -1.54
CA THR A 195 6.75 1.06 -2.89
C THR A 195 7.99 1.09 -3.78
N LEU A 196 8.74 2.20 -3.78
CA LEU A 196 9.99 2.33 -4.55
C LEU A 196 11.00 1.25 -4.15
N HIS A 197 11.25 1.11 -2.85
CA HIS A 197 12.20 0.11 -2.34
C HIS A 197 11.75 -1.33 -2.61
N SER A 198 10.46 -1.62 -2.44
CA SER A 198 9.90 -2.94 -2.73
C SER A 198 9.98 -3.29 -4.21
N ALA A 199 9.71 -2.33 -5.10
CA ALA A 199 9.80 -2.52 -6.54
C ALA A 199 11.25 -2.70 -7.01
N LEU A 200 12.21 -1.99 -6.41
CA LEU A 200 13.63 -2.15 -6.68
C LEU A 200 14.13 -3.53 -6.24
N ASN A 201 13.75 -3.95 -5.04
CA ASN A 201 14.19 -5.21 -4.44
C ASN A 201 13.70 -6.44 -5.21
N ARG A 202 12.49 -6.41 -5.78
CA ARG A 202 11.89 -7.57 -6.45
C ARG A 202 12.37 -7.69 -7.90
N THR A 203 13.24 -8.66 -8.16
CA THR A 203 13.91 -8.89 -9.46
C THR A 203 13.21 -9.96 -10.30
N GLU A 204 11.92 -9.79 -10.52
CA GLU A 204 11.07 -10.60 -11.41
C GLU A 204 9.93 -9.76 -11.98
N SER A 205 9.16 -10.30 -12.91
CA SER A 205 7.86 -9.75 -13.31
C SER A 205 6.74 -10.69 -12.88
N ARG A 206 5.77 -10.15 -12.09
CA ARG A 206 4.63 -10.92 -11.58
C ARG A 206 3.40 -10.03 -11.45
N GLY A 207 2.34 -10.40 -12.16
CA GLY A 207 1.07 -9.66 -12.13
C GLY A 207 1.24 -8.20 -12.55
N ALA A 208 0.92 -7.26 -11.69
CA ALA A 208 1.06 -5.83 -11.96
C ALA A 208 2.49 -5.30 -11.81
N HIS A 209 3.39 -6.06 -11.20
CA HIS A 209 4.80 -5.71 -11.11
C HIS A 209 5.52 -6.14 -12.39
N ALA A 210 5.78 -5.20 -13.29
CA ALA A 210 6.47 -5.42 -14.56
C ALA A 210 7.87 -4.81 -14.53
N ARG A 211 8.90 -5.65 -14.68
CA ARG A 211 10.30 -5.28 -14.75
C ARG A 211 10.81 -5.53 -16.17
N GLU A 212 11.19 -4.50 -16.90
CA GLU A 212 11.72 -4.64 -18.27
C GLU A 212 13.09 -5.31 -18.31
N ASP A 213 13.85 -5.20 -17.23
CA ASP A 213 15.14 -5.85 -17.00
C ASP A 213 15.02 -7.29 -16.43
N TYR A 214 13.84 -7.67 -15.89
CA TYR A 214 13.53 -9.00 -15.37
C TYR A 214 12.14 -9.45 -15.83
N LYS A 215 11.99 -9.78 -17.11
CA LYS A 215 10.68 -10.01 -17.76
C LYS A 215 9.95 -11.27 -17.29
N GLU A 216 10.70 -12.27 -16.85
CA GLU A 216 10.13 -13.57 -16.47
C GLU A 216 9.73 -13.61 -14.99
N ARG A 217 8.73 -14.44 -14.69
CA ARG A 217 8.33 -14.79 -13.33
C ARG A 217 9.30 -15.83 -12.77
N ASP A 218 9.74 -15.66 -11.55
CA ASP A 218 10.67 -16.56 -10.87
C ASP A 218 10.01 -17.16 -9.61
N ASP A 219 9.39 -18.33 -9.78
CA ASP A 219 8.73 -19.03 -8.66
C ASP A 219 9.72 -19.68 -7.69
N ASN A 220 11.00 -19.86 -8.07
CA ASN A 220 12.00 -20.45 -7.20
C ASN A 220 12.45 -19.50 -6.10
N ASN A 221 12.67 -18.21 -6.46
CA ASN A 221 13.20 -17.21 -5.55
C ASN A 221 12.11 -16.27 -5.04
N TRP A 222 11.03 -16.05 -5.83
CA TRP A 222 10.06 -15.00 -5.58
C TRP A 222 8.63 -15.47 -5.32
N LEU A 223 8.38 -16.77 -5.10
CA LEU A 223 7.08 -17.23 -4.60
C LEU A 223 6.95 -16.94 -3.11
N VAL A 224 7.14 -15.67 -2.77
CA VAL A 224 7.10 -15.11 -1.42
C VAL A 224 6.42 -13.74 -1.44
N HIS A 225 5.89 -13.32 -0.29
CA HIS A 225 5.54 -11.91 -0.05
C HIS A 225 6.80 -11.12 0.22
N SER A 226 7.00 -10.01 -0.50
CA SER A 226 7.97 -9.00 -0.10
C SER A 226 7.42 -8.20 1.06
N LEU A 227 8.19 -8.07 2.11
CA LEU A 227 7.86 -7.27 3.28
C LEU A 227 8.80 -6.08 3.36
N ALA A 228 8.27 -4.94 3.74
CA ALA A 228 9.04 -3.72 3.94
C ALA A 228 8.70 -3.11 5.31
N TRP A 229 9.71 -2.68 6.01
CA TRP A 229 9.58 -1.94 7.26
C TRP A 229 10.23 -0.57 7.11
N LEU A 230 9.50 0.45 7.49
CA LEU A 230 9.99 1.82 7.59
C LEU A 230 10.22 2.14 9.06
N ASN A 231 11.44 2.47 9.43
CA ASN A 231 11.77 2.86 10.81
C ASN A 231 11.56 4.37 11.04
N ASP A 232 11.66 4.79 12.31
CA ASP A 232 11.48 6.20 12.70
C ASP A 232 12.54 7.15 12.11
N LYS A 233 13.66 6.62 11.61
CA LYS A 233 14.70 7.39 10.92
C LYS A 233 14.44 7.54 9.43
N GLY A 234 13.40 6.89 8.92
CA GLY A 234 13.07 6.88 7.50
C GLY A 234 13.80 5.81 6.69
N ASP A 235 14.54 4.87 7.32
CA ASP A 235 15.20 3.79 6.57
C ASP A 235 14.20 2.67 6.27
N VAL A 236 14.30 2.12 5.06
CA VAL A 236 13.51 0.97 4.63
C VAL A 236 14.35 -0.29 4.73
N SER A 237 13.87 -1.28 5.44
CA SER A 237 14.43 -2.64 5.44
C SER A 237 13.48 -3.60 4.73
N MET A 238 14.06 -4.55 3.98
CA MET A 238 13.31 -5.53 3.20
C MET A 238 13.45 -6.92 3.80
N GLY A 239 12.38 -7.71 3.66
CA GLY A 239 12.36 -9.11 4.01
C GLY A 239 11.32 -9.87 3.21
N SER A 240 11.08 -11.12 3.58
CA SER A 240 10.12 -11.95 2.90
C SER A 240 9.34 -12.83 3.87
N ARG A 241 8.16 -13.26 3.43
CA ARG A 241 7.29 -14.23 4.09
C ARG A 241 6.79 -15.24 3.06
N GLY A 242 6.81 -16.52 3.40
CA GLY A 242 6.30 -17.56 2.51
C GLY A 242 4.81 -17.38 2.17
N VAL A 243 4.43 -17.79 0.96
CA VAL A 243 3.03 -17.83 0.54
C VAL A 243 2.38 -19.11 1.04
N HIS A 244 1.23 -19.02 1.71
CA HIS A 244 0.42 -20.17 2.07
C HIS A 244 -0.34 -20.69 0.83
N MET A 245 0.11 -21.81 0.28
CA MET A 245 -0.50 -22.41 -0.92
C MET A 245 -1.59 -23.43 -0.58
N ASN A 246 -1.70 -23.84 0.68
CA ASN A 246 -2.67 -24.81 1.12
C ASN A 246 -4.03 -24.17 1.38
N THR A 247 -5.09 -24.92 1.07
CA THR A 247 -6.46 -24.52 1.40
C THR A 247 -6.76 -24.75 2.88
N LEU A 248 -7.69 -23.98 3.44
CA LEU A 248 -8.12 -24.13 4.84
C LEU A 248 -8.95 -25.40 5.08
N THR A 249 -9.52 -25.97 4.03
CA THR A 249 -10.37 -27.16 4.08
C THR A 249 -10.05 -28.09 2.92
N ASN A 250 -10.45 -29.35 3.02
CA ASN A 250 -10.30 -30.34 1.95
C ASN A 250 -11.36 -30.23 0.85
N HIS A 251 -12.30 -29.27 0.94
CA HIS A 251 -13.35 -29.08 -0.07
C HIS A 251 -12.82 -28.50 -1.38
N VAL A 252 -11.68 -27.82 -1.34
CA VAL A 252 -11.04 -27.24 -2.51
C VAL A 252 -9.58 -27.72 -2.56
N GLN A 253 -9.13 -28.11 -3.74
CA GLN A 253 -7.74 -28.49 -3.96
C GLN A 253 -6.87 -27.26 -4.20
N PRO A 254 -5.61 -27.24 -3.74
CA PRO A 254 -4.66 -26.18 -4.06
C PRO A 254 -4.47 -26.05 -5.57
N ILE A 255 -4.44 -24.82 -6.06
CA ILE A 255 -4.18 -24.52 -7.46
C ILE A 255 -2.77 -23.93 -7.56
N PRO A 256 -1.82 -24.65 -8.17
CA PRO A 256 -0.45 -24.16 -8.32
C PRO A 256 -0.41 -22.96 -9.30
N PRO A 257 0.59 -22.08 -9.18
CA PRO A 257 0.81 -21.00 -10.12
C PRO A 257 0.96 -21.53 -11.55
N LYS A 258 0.23 -20.94 -12.50
CA LYS A 258 0.30 -21.27 -13.92
C LYS A 258 0.79 -20.08 -14.72
N ARG A 259 1.49 -20.33 -15.83
CA ARG A 259 1.80 -19.29 -16.80
C ARG A 259 0.50 -18.77 -17.39
N ARG A 260 0.35 -17.47 -17.43
CA ARG A 260 -0.80 -16.83 -18.08
C ARG A 260 -0.63 -16.93 -19.59
N VAL A 261 -1.67 -17.44 -20.26
CA VAL A 261 -1.77 -17.47 -21.72
C VAL A 261 -2.97 -16.62 -22.07
N TYR A 262 -2.78 -15.67 -22.99
CA TYR A 262 -3.83 -14.79 -23.50
C TYR A 262 -4.25 -15.28 -24.87
#